data_1a243783ab009832feaa0b3a01065fcc
#
_entry.id   1a243783ab009832feaa0b3a01065fcc
#
_cell.length_a   1.000
_cell.length_b   1.000
_cell.length_c   1.000
_cell.angle_alpha   90.00
_cell.angle_beta   90.00
_cell.angle_gamma   90.00
#
_symmetry.space_group_name_H-M   'P 1'
#
loop_
_entity.id
_entity.type
_entity.pdbx_description
1 polymer ?
#
loop_
_entity_poly.entity_id
_entity_poly.type
_entity_poly.pdbx_seq_one_letter_code
_entity_poly.pdbx_strand_id
1 'polypeptide(L)'
;MPELPDLLYVMGILRPALIGRTVAAERLTAPVVLRSLVTGDLSLLVGRTLDDLMRRGHFLVFRFGDLDLAVNPMLAGRFKLAEPGSRREATAAFVLAFEAGPELRYLDDKKMGKAYLLPAGAWKGVPGMEGGGLDVLSPDFTVERFRERLRGRRDQVRAFVMDKRALDSLGNAYADEVLFEAGIHPKTWCRSLKDEDSTRLHAAIVTVMRAAAEEVERRHEPIEVKVRDFLQIRRKTICPRCGAKVRKAGVRGMDSYFCPRCQPETRPGLVDWRKTGV
;
A
#
# COMPACT_ATOMS: atom_id res chain seq x y z
N MET A 1 1.46 4.34 5.84
CA MET A 1 1.20 2.94 5.46
C MET A 1 2.13 2.59 4.33
N PRO A 2 2.80 1.45 4.33
CA PRO A 2 3.44 0.93 3.13
C PRO A 2 2.41 0.77 2.01
N GLU A 3 2.78 1.17 0.80
CA GLU A 3 1.97 1.04 -0.40
C GLU A 3 2.62 0.00 -1.33
N LEU A 4 2.05 -0.29 -2.49
CA LEU A 4 2.50 -1.39 -3.34
C LEU A 4 4.02 -1.42 -3.59
N PRO A 5 4.71 -0.31 -3.99
CA PRO A 5 6.16 -0.34 -4.19
C PRO A 5 6.96 -0.76 -2.96
N ASP A 6 6.56 -0.28 -1.76
CA ASP A 6 7.23 -0.66 -0.51
C ASP A 6 7.06 -2.15 -0.21
N LEU A 7 5.83 -2.68 -0.39
CA LEU A 7 5.52 -4.07 -0.09
C LEU A 7 6.23 -5.03 -1.04
N LEU A 8 6.35 -4.66 -2.32
CA LEU A 8 7.09 -5.45 -3.31
C LEU A 8 8.57 -5.51 -2.95
N TYR A 9 9.17 -4.38 -2.60
CA TYR A 9 10.57 -4.32 -2.17
C TYR A 9 10.83 -5.14 -0.91
N VAL A 10 10.00 -4.94 0.13
CA VAL A 10 10.08 -5.73 1.38
C VAL A 10 9.98 -7.23 1.08
N MET A 11 9.02 -7.64 0.25
CA MET A 11 8.83 -9.03 -0.14
C MET A 11 10.04 -9.57 -0.91
N GLY A 12 10.61 -8.78 -1.83
CA GLY A 12 11.81 -9.14 -2.60
C GLY A 12 13.03 -9.43 -1.72
N ILE A 13 13.17 -8.73 -0.61
CA ILE A 13 14.26 -8.96 0.37
C ILE A 13 13.94 -10.13 1.32
N LEU A 14 12.69 -10.23 1.79
CA LEU A 14 12.33 -11.26 2.77
C LEU A 14 12.26 -12.66 2.16
N ARG A 15 11.79 -12.81 0.92
CA ARG A 15 11.66 -14.13 0.26
C ARG A 15 12.97 -14.91 0.22
N PRO A 16 14.06 -14.42 -0.36
CA PRO A 16 15.33 -15.16 -0.42
C PRO A 16 15.97 -15.37 0.95
N ALA A 17 15.69 -14.51 1.91
CA ALA A 17 16.26 -14.60 3.26
C ALA A 17 15.57 -15.63 4.15
N LEU A 18 14.25 -15.88 3.94
CA LEU A 18 13.43 -16.62 4.91
C LEU A 18 12.77 -17.87 4.36
N ILE A 19 12.46 -17.96 3.06
CA ILE A 19 11.80 -19.14 2.49
C ILE A 19 12.70 -20.36 2.66
N GLY A 20 12.08 -21.50 3.04
CA GLY A 20 12.76 -22.76 3.33
C GLY A 20 13.39 -22.84 4.72
N ARG A 21 13.31 -21.77 5.54
CA ARG A 21 13.82 -21.77 6.91
C ARG A 21 12.75 -22.13 7.92
N THR A 22 13.15 -22.85 8.95
CA THR A 22 12.29 -23.26 10.08
C THR A 22 12.34 -22.21 11.18
N VAL A 23 11.20 -21.90 11.79
CA VAL A 23 11.12 -21.02 12.95
C VAL A 23 11.68 -21.74 14.17
N ALA A 24 12.79 -21.24 14.73
CA ALA A 24 13.42 -21.78 15.93
C ALA A 24 12.78 -21.26 17.20
N ALA A 25 12.36 -20.00 17.21
CA ALA A 25 11.72 -19.37 18.37
C ALA A 25 10.86 -18.19 17.93
N GLU A 26 9.88 -17.85 18.78
CA GLU A 26 9.07 -16.66 18.61
C GLU A 26 9.08 -15.79 19.87
N ARG A 27 8.72 -14.53 19.72
CA ARG A 27 8.45 -13.63 20.83
C ARG A 27 7.36 -12.63 20.46
N LEU A 28 6.25 -12.67 21.15
CA LEU A 28 5.15 -11.71 21.01
C LEU A 28 5.23 -10.69 22.16
N THR A 29 5.60 -9.43 21.84
CA THR A 29 5.75 -8.35 22.82
C THR A 29 4.56 -7.40 22.84
N ALA A 30 3.79 -7.32 21.73
CA ALA A 30 2.58 -6.52 21.65
C ALA A 30 1.38 -7.38 21.21
N PRO A 31 0.75 -8.13 22.12
CA PRO A 31 -0.37 -9.03 21.77
C PRO A 31 -1.53 -8.34 21.07
N VAL A 32 -1.71 -7.04 21.30
CA VAL A 32 -2.78 -6.23 20.67
C VAL A 32 -2.70 -6.20 19.14
N VAL A 33 -1.53 -6.45 18.53
CA VAL A 33 -1.39 -6.50 17.07
C VAL A 33 -1.79 -7.86 16.49
N LEU A 34 -1.77 -8.93 17.31
CA LEU A 34 -2.11 -10.30 16.88
C LEU A 34 -3.60 -10.58 17.02
N ARG A 35 -4.17 -11.20 16.02
CA ARG A 35 -5.53 -11.76 15.99
C ARG A 35 -5.42 -13.20 15.54
N SER A 36 -5.45 -14.12 16.50
CA SER A 36 -5.46 -15.54 16.19
C SER A 36 -6.88 -15.98 15.81
N LEU A 37 -7.02 -16.58 14.66
CA LEU A 37 -8.26 -17.23 14.18
C LEU A 37 -8.15 -18.76 14.28
N VAL A 38 -7.12 -19.23 14.99
CA VAL A 38 -6.91 -20.62 15.41
C VAL A 38 -6.70 -20.64 16.93
N THR A 39 -6.84 -21.81 17.55
CA THR A 39 -6.54 -21.96 18.96
C THR A 39 -5.03 -21.90 19.19
N GLY A 40 -4.54 -20.84 19.81
CA GLY A 40 -3.12 -20.58 20.09
C GLY A 40 -2.65 -19.23 19.55
N ASP A 41 -1.35 -19.04 19.55
CA ASP A 41 -0.67 -17.80 19.13
C ASP A 41 0.53 -18.10 18.23
N LEU A 42 1.50 -17.18 18.17
CA LEU A 42 2.69 -17.34 17.31
C LEU A 42 3.55 -18.54 17.67
N SER A 43 3.41 -19.10 18.87
CA SER A 43 4.13 -20.32 19.27
C SER A 43 3.82 -21.52 18.36
N LEU A 44 2.63 -21.53 17.73
CA LEU A 44 2.27 -22.53 16.73
C LEU A 44 3.17 -22.54 15.50
N LEU A 45 3.93 -21.47 15.26
CA LEU A 45 4.87 -21.38 14.15
C LEU A 45 6.23 -21.99 14.45
N VAL A 46 6.57 -22.21 15.73
CA VAL A 46 7.85 -22.84 16.13
C VAL A 46 7.92 -24.26 15.60
N GLY A 47 9.05 -24.61 14.98
CA GLY A 47 9.27 -25.88 14.30
C GLY A 47 8.64 -25.97 12.91
N ARG A 48 7.97 -24.92 12.42
CA ARG A 48 7.40 -24.89 11.07
C ARG A 48 8.33 -24.16 10.09
N THR A 49 8.38 -24.65 8.88
CA THR A 49 9.13 -24.04 7.78
C THR A 49 8.28 -22.98 7.08
N LEU A 50 8.90 -21.86 6.69
CA LEU A 50 8.28 -20.87 5.83
C LEU A 50 8.30 -21.35 4.38
N ASP A 51 7.15 -21.77 3.87
CA ASP A 51 7.03 -22.34 2.52
C ASP A 51 6.93 -21.27 1.44
N ASP A 52 6.18 -20.20 1.73
CA ASP A 52 5.98 -19.08 0.78
C ASP A 52 5.73 -17.77 1.50
N LEU A 53 6.04 -16.69 0.80
CA LEU A 53 5.71 -15.31 1.18
C LEU A 53 5.03 -14.63 -0.01
N MET A 54 3.79 -14.26 0.15
CA MET A 54 2.98 -13.63 -0.90
C MET A 54 2.38 -12.30 -0.44
N ARG A 55 2.02 -11.45 -1.38
CA ARG A 55 1.26 -10.23 -1.12
C ARG A 55 -0.22 -10.45 -1.44
N ARG A 56 -1.08 -9.99 -0.56
CA ARG A 56 -2.52 -9.88 -0.81
C ARG A 56 -3.02 -8.52 -0.31
N GLY A 57 -3.33 -7.63 -1.22
CA GLY A 57 -3.65 -6.26 -0.85
C GLY A 57 -2.47 -5.59 -0.15
N HIS A 58 -2.77 -4.99 0.99
CA HIS A 58 -1.75 -4.41 1.87
C HIS A 58 -1.15 -5.40 2.87
N PHE A 59 -1.45 -6.68 2.75
CA PHE A 59 -0.89 -7.72 3.60
C PHE A 59 0.31 -8.40 2.94
N LEU A 60 1.32 -8.71 3.75
CA LEU A 60 2.27 -9.77 3.47
C LEU A 60 1.80 -11.02 4.20
N VAL A 61 1.71 -12.13 3.49
CA VAL A 61 1.20 -13.41 3.99
C VAL A 61 2.35 -14.40 3.98
N PHE A 62 2.76 -14.82 5.16
CA PHE A 62 3.79 -15.81 5.41
C PHE A 62 3.09 -17.16 5.58
N ARG A 63 3.38 -18.13 4.68
CA ARG A 63 2.80 -19.46 4.67
C ARG A 63 3.68 -20.45 5.41
N PHE A 64 3.11 -21.14 6.39
CA PHE A 64 3.78 -22.18 7.18
C PHE A 64 2.94 -23.48 7.15
N GLY A 65 2.99 -24.22 6.06
CA GLY A 65 2.16 -25.41 5.86
C GLY A 65 0.67 -25.07 5.82
N ASP A 66 -0.05 -25.54 6.83
CA ASP A 66 -1.49 -25.33 7.01
C ASP A 66 -1.85 -24.01 7.71
N LEU A 67 -0.87 -23.15 8.04
CA LEU A 67 -1.07 -21.84 8.67
C LEU A 67 -0.56 -20.68 7.80
N ASP A 68 -1.29 -19.58 7.84
CA ASP A 68 -0.86 -18.28 7.32
C ASP A 68 -0.69 -17.26 8.47
N LEU A 69 0.43 -16.55 8.48
CA LEU A 69 0.59 -15.32 9.24
C LEU A 69 0.46 -14.15 8.28
N ALA A 70 -0.70 -13.50 8.28
CA ALA A 70 -1.00 -12.37 7.40
C ALA A 70 -0.81 -11.05 8.15
N VAL A 71 0.14 -10.21 7.71
CA VAL A 71 0.50 -8.97 8.40
C VAL A 71 0.19 -7.76 7.53
N ASN A 72 -0.69 -6.87 8.02
CA ASN A 72 -0.90 -5.54 7.46
C ASN A 72 -0.14 -4.52 8.32
N PRO A 73 0.90 -3.88 7.80
CA PRO A 73 1.69 -2.92 8.57
C PRO A 73 0.95 -1.64 8.96
N MET A 74 -0.20 -1.37 8.38
CA MET A 74 -0.96 -0.14 8.61
C MET A 74 -0.09 1.12 8.45
N LEU A 75 -0.22 2.12 9.35
CA LEU A 75 0.49 3.40 9.23
C LEU A 75 1.96 3.33 9.68
N ALA A 76 2.22 2.60 10.75
CA ALA A 76 3.52 2.63 11.46
C ALA A 76 4.32 1.35 11.34
N GLY A 77 3.67 0.21 11.08
CA GLY A 77 4.32 -1.09 11.02
C GLY A 77 5.40 -1.19 9.95
N ARG A 78 6.48 -1.90 10.28
CA ARG A 78 7.64 -2.14 9.41
C ARG A 78 8.22 -3.52 9.70
N PHE A 79 8.75 -4.14 8.67
CA PHE A 79 9.55 -5.35 8.81
C PHE A 79 11.02 -4.99 8.91
N LYS A 80 11.78 -5.82 9.61
CA LYS A 80 13.24 -5.74 9.70
C LYS A 80 13.81 -7.14 9.73
N LEU A 81 14.88 -7.37 8.96
CA LEU A 81 15.78 -8.50 9.16
C LEU A 81 16.88 -8.07 10.11
N ALA A 82 17.16 -8.88 11.11
CA ALA A 82 18.18 -8.59 12.10
C ALA A 82 19.03 -9.84 12.36
N GLU A 83 20.30 -9.61 12.69
CA GLU A 83 21.20 -10.66 13.11
C GLU A 83 20.70 -11.34 14.40
N PRO A 84 20.86 -12.68 14.51
CA PRO A 84 20.47 -13.42 15.69
C PRO A 84 21.11 -12.85 16.95
N GLY A 85 20.31 -12.66 18.00
CA GLY A 85 20.79 -12.15 19.29
C GLY A 85 21.17 -10.67 19.33
N SER A 86 21.07 -9.93 18.20
CA SER A 86 21.32 -8.49 18.21
C SER A 86 20.31 -7.74 19.08
N ARG A 87 20.70 -6.55 19.56
CA ARG A 87 19.81 -5.71 20.41
C ARG A 87 18.47 -5.49 19.73
N ARG A 88 17.40 -5.83 20.41
CA ARG A 88 16.03 -5.65 19.92
C ARG A 88 15.57 -4.22 20.08
N GLU A 89 14.80 -3.78 19.11
CA GLU A 89 14.11 -2.49 19.15
C GLU A 89 12.95 -2.57 20.19
N ALA A 90 12.81 -1.52 20.99
CA ALA A 90 11.69 -1.41 21.94
C ALA A 90 10.30 -1.39 21.25
N THR A 91 10.28 -1.08 19.97
CA THR A 91 9.07 -1.03 19.11
C THR A 91 8.75 -2.37 18.44
N ALA A 92 9.57 -3.41 18.65
CA ALA A 92 9.29 -4.74 18.11
C ALA A 92 8.00 -5.30 18.72
N ALA A 93 6.99 -5.51 17.92
CA ALA A 93 5.70 -6.05 18.34
C ALA A 93 5.71 -7.58 18.38
N PHE A 94 6.43 -8.20 17.44
CA PHE A 94 6.79 -9.61 17.49
C PHE A 94 8.10 -9.88 16.77
N VAL A 95 8.70 -11.03 17.08
CA VAL A 95 9.94 -11.53 16.48
C VAL A 95 9.74 -13.00 16.14
N LEU A 96 10.18 -13.40 14.94
CA LEU A 96 10.36 -14.81 14.56
C LEU A 96 11.85 -15.03 14.30
N ALA A 97 12.49 -15.88 15.10
CA ALA A 97 13.88 -16.29 14.90
C ALA A 97 13.90 -17.56 14.05
N PHE A 98 14.73 -17.61 13.01
CA PHE A 98 14.83 -18.75 12.10
C PHE A 98 16.11 -19.55 12.37
N GLU A 99 16.06 -20.88 12.21
CA GLU A 99 17.20 -21.76 12.33
C GLU A 99 18.29 -21.34 11.30
N ALA A 100 19.53 -21.23 11.80
CA ALA A 100 20.68 -20.81 11.00
C ALA A 100 20.41 -19.58 10.09
N GLY A 101 19.55 -18.66 10.55
CA GLY A 101 19.09 -17.50 9.77
C GLY A 101 18.85 -16.25 10.59
N PRO A 102 18.39 -15.19 9.95
CA PRO A 102 18.08 -13.92 10.61
C PRO A 102 16.85 -14.01 11.49
N GLU A 103 16.65 -13.00 12.33
CA GLU A 103 15.38 -12.73 12.98
C GLU A 103 14.51 -11.84 12.06
N LEU A 104 13.26 -12.24 11.81
CA LEU A 104 12.23 -11.36 11.27
C LEU A 104 11.59 -10.60 12.42
N ARG A 105 11.78 -9.29 12.45
CA ARG A 105 11.18 -8.40 13.43
C ARG A 105 10.07 -7.58 12.81
N TYR A 106 8.92 -7.55 13.44
CA TYR A 106 7.83 -6.63 13.09
C TYR A 106 7.81 -5.47 14.09
N LEU A 107 8.14 -4.28 13.62
CA LEU A 107 8.25 -3.06 14.42
C LEU A 107 6.96 -2.24 14.27
N ASP A 108 6.35 -1.83 15.37
CA ASP A 108 5.14 -0.99 15.34
C ASP A 108 5.00 -0.13 16.61
N ASP A 109 5.54 1.07 16.58
CA ASP A 109 5.51 2.04 17.68
C ASP A 109 4.08 2.49 18.04
N LYS A 110 3.16 2.46 17.09
CA LYS A 110 1.75 2.84 17.27
C LYS A 110 0.83 1.68 17.61
N LYS A 111 1.32 0.44 17.51
CA LYS A 111 0.53 -0.78 17.70
C LYS A 111 -0.77 -0.81 16.89
N MET A 112 -0.74 -0.22 15.68
CA MET A 112 -1.86 -0.14 14.75
C MET A 112 -1.88 -1.26 13.73
N GLY A 113 -0.77 -1.95 13.55
CA GLY A 113 -0.63 -3.10 12.66
C GLY A 113 -1.59 -4.22 13.01
N LYS A 114 -1.89 -5.05 12.02
CA LYS A 114 -2.78 -6.18 12.17
C LYS A 114 -2.08 -7.43 11.65
N ALA A 115 -1.72 -8.31 12.55
CA ALA A 115 -1.24 -9.65 12.24
C ALA A 115 -2.35 -10.66 12.52
N TYR A 116 -2.70 -11.47 11.51
CA TYR A 116 -3.68 -12.55 11.65
C TYR A 116 -2.98 -13.88 11.51
N LEU A 117 -3.13 -14.75 12.51
CA LEU A 117 -2.76 -16.15 12.44
C LEU A 117 -4.02 -16.95 12.12
N LEU A 118 -4.03 -17.67 11.00
CA LEU A 118 -5.24 -18.31 10.46
C LEU A 118 -4.87 -19.58 9.67
N PRO A 119 -5.85 -20.48 9.42
CA PRO A 119 -5.62 -21.61 8.51
C PRO A 119 -5.24 -21.10 7.11
N ALA A 120 -4.35 -21.82 6.45
CA ALA A 120 -3.82 -21.45 5.14
C ALA A 120 -4.95 -21.22 4.11
N GLY A 121 -4.96 -20.02 3.51
CA GLY A 121 -5.97 -19.66 2.51
C GLY A 121 -7.33 -19.22 3.07
N ALA A 122 -7.57 -19.30 4.37
CA ALA A 122 -8.85 -18.94 5.01
C ALA A 122 -9.01 -17.41 5.16
N TRP A 123 -8.75 -16.64 4.11
CA TRP A 123 -8.74 -15.16 4.13
C TRP A 123 -10.12 -14.51 4.11
N LYS A 124 -11.16 -15.30 3.81
CA LYS A 124 -12.55 -14.84 3.83
C LYS A 124 -12.93 -14.41 5.25
N GLY A 125 -13.42 -13.18 5.39
CA GLY A 125 -13.76 -12.63 6.70
C GLY A 125 -12.62 -11.89 7.42
N VAL A 126 -11.39 -11.90 6.87
CA VAL A 126 -10.31 -11.03 7.38
C VAL A 126 -10.46 -9.64 6.75
N PRO A 127 -10.77 -8.59 7.55
CA PRO A 127 -11.02 -7.26 7.03
C PRO A 127 -9.86 -6.72 6.17
N GLY A 128 -10.14 -6.44 4.90
CA GLY A 128 -9.15 -5.96 3.93
C GLY A 128 -8.41 -7.07 3.16
N MET A 129 -8.74 -8.34 3.39
CA MET A 129 -8.25 -9.50 2.63
C MET A 129 -9.34 -10.13 1.75
N GLU A 130 -10.56 -9.61 1.76
CA GLU A 130 -11.67 -10.15 0.97
C GLU A 130 -11.36 -10.16 -0.54
N GLY A 131 -10.39 -9.35 -0.95
CA GLY A 131 -9.96 -9.26 -2.33
C GLY A 131 -10.90 -8.43 -3.20
N GLY A 132 -10.72 -8.53 -4.50
CA GLY A 132 -11.58 -7.90 -5.50
C GLY A 132 -11.02 -6.64 -6.15
N GLY A 133 -10.04 -5.97 -5.57
CA GLY A 133 -9.29 -4.90 -6.24
C GLY A 133 -8.38 -5.47 -7.33
N LEU A 134 -8.27 -4.74 -8.45
CA LEU A 134 -7.32 -5.09 -9.50
C LEU A 134 -5.89 -4.80 -9.03
N ASP A 135 -5.00 -5.76 -9.15
CA ASP A 135 -3.57 -5.52 -8.96
C ASP A 135 -3.05 -4.70 -10.14
N VAL A 136 -2.66 -3.47 -9.86
CA VAL A 136 -2.32 -2.47 -10.88
C VAL A 136 -1.00 -2.74 -11.62
N LEU A 137 -0.21 -3.71 -11.17
CA LEU A 137 0.99 -4.18 -11.87
C LEU A 137 0.82 -5.57 -12.49
N SER A 138 -0.34 -6.21 -12.30
CA SER A 138 -0.67 -7.47 -12.96
C SER A 138 -0.91 -7.26 -14.47
N PRO A 139 -0.54 -8.23 -15.32
CA PRO A 139 -0.95 -8.25 -16.73
C PRO A 139 -2.47 -8.16 -16.93
N ASP A 140 -3.23 -8.61 -15.94
CA ASP A 140 -4.70 -8.54 -15.91
C ASP A 140 -5.26 -7.13 -15.71
N PHE A 141 -4.45 -6.14 -15.39
CA PHE A 141 -4.87 -4.76 -15.25
C PHE A 141 -4.95 -4.09 -16.62
N THR A 142 -5.97 -4.47 -17.40
CA THR A 142 -6.25 -3.86 -18.71
C THR A 142 -7.13 -2.62 -18.61
N VAL A 143 -7.13 -1.78 -19.64
CA VAL A 143 -7.96 -0.58 -19.68
C VAL A 143 -9.46 -0.92 -19.62
N GLU A 144 -9.87 -2.05 -20.20
CA GLU A 144 -11.23 -2.55 -20.22
C GLU A 144 -11.68 -2.91 -18.79
N ARG A 145 -10.89 -3.71 -18.08
CA ARG A 145 -11.16 -4.08 -16.66
C ARG A 145 -11.14 -2.86 -15.74
N PHE A 146 -10.25 -1.90 -16.01
CA PHE A 146 -10.23 -0.65 -15.28
C PHE A 146 -11.52 0.16 -15.51
N ARG A 147 -11.98 0.29 -16.76
CA ARG A 147 -13.24 0.96 -17.10
C ARG A 147 -14.46 0.26 -16.48
N GLU A 148 -14.47 -1.06 -16.41
CA GLU A 148 -15.51 -1.81 -15.71
C GLU A 148 -15.60 -1.41 -14.24
N ARG A 149 -14.45 -1.26 -13.55
CA ARG A 149 -14.40 -0.79 -12.15
C ARG A 149 -14.83 0.67 -12.00
N LEU A 150 -14.65 1.47 -13.03
CA LEU A 150 -15.05 2.89 -13.04
C LEU A 150 -16.55 3.06 -13.32
N ARG A 151 -17.15 2.11 -14.05
CA ARG A 151 -18.56 2.17 -14.47
C ARG A 151 -19.49 2.28 -13.27
N GLY A 152 -20.42 3.25 -13.33
CA GLY A 152 -21.40 3.48 -12.27
C GLY A 152 -20.86 4.17 -11.00
N ARG A 153 -19.58 4.50 -10.94
CA ARG A 153 -18.99 5.20 -9.79
C ARG A 153 -19.51 6.63 -9.69
N ARG A 154 -19.92 7.01 -8.47
CA ARG A 154 -20.44 8.35 -8.15
C ARG A 154 -19.53 9.16 -7.24
N ASP A 155 -18.36 8.63 -6.91
CA ASP A 155 -17.36 9.30 -6.07
C ASP A 155 -16.37 10.12 -6.91
N GLN A 156 -15.52 10.87 -6.21
CA GLN A 156 -14.42 11.59 -6.82
C GLN A 156 -13.31 10.62 -7.22
N VAL A 157 -12.61 10.93 -8.31
CA VAL A 157 -11.58 10.06 -8.90
C VAL A 157 -10.49 9.67 -7.88
N ARG A 158 -10.09 10.60 -7.00
CA ARG A 158 -9.12 10.28 -5.95
C ARG A 158 -9.65 9.23 -4.97
N ALA A 159 -10.91 9.33 -4.59
CA ALA A 159 -11.54 8.34 -3.70
C ALA A 159 -11.62 6.97 -4.36
N PHE A 160 -11.92 6.93 -5.66
CA PHE A 160 -11.93 5.70 -6.46
C PHE A 160 -10.54 5.07 -6.56
N VAL A 161 -9.50 5.86 -6.89
CA VAL A 161 -8.11 5.36 -7.00
C VAL A 161 -7.63 4.74 -5.68
N MET A 162 -8.11 5.24 -4.54
CA MET A 162 -7.77 4.73 -3.21
C MET A 162 -8.69 3.63 -2.69
N ASP A 163 -9.74 3.29 -3.43
CA ASP A 163 -10.67 2.24 -3.03
C ASP A 163 -10.06 0.85 -3.30
N LYS A 164 -9.68 0.17 -2.24
CA LYS A 164 -9.03 -1.16 -2.27
C LYS A 164 -9.88 -2.26 -2.92
N ARG A 165 -11.20 -2.05 -3.03
CA ARG A 165 -12.10 -2.97 -3.74
C ARG A 165 -12.06 -2.74 -5.25
N ALA A 166 -11.64 -1.54 -5.69
CA ALA A 166 -11.47 -1.21 -7.10
C ALA A 166 -10.04 -1.49 -7.56
N LEU A 167 -9.07 -0.90 -6.87
CA LEU A 167 -7.64 -0.97 -7.19
C LEU A 167 -6.85 -1.40 -5.96
N ASP A 168 -6.04 -2.43 -6.10
CA ASP A 168 -5.28 -2.94 -4.99
C ASP A 168 -4.05 -2.07 -4.68
N SER A 169 -3.81 -1.86 -3.39
CA SER A 169 -2.58 -1.31 -2.81
C SER A 169 -2.14 0.09 -3.23
N LEU A 170 -3.02 0.88 -3.87
CA LEU A 170 -2.82 2.32 -4.02
C LEU A 170 -3.24 3.04 -2.73
N GLY A 171 -2.38 3.92 -2.26
CA GLY A 171 -2.63 4.73 -1.07
C GLY A 171 -2.48 6.22 -1.33
N ASN A 172 -2.41 6.98 -0.25
CA ASN A 172 -2.39 8.44 -0.30
C ASN A 172 -1.24 9.04 -1.12
N ALA A 173 -0.05 8.43 -1.05
CA ALA A 173 1.12 9.00 -1.69
C ALA A 173 1.00 8.87 -3.21
N TYR A 174 0.78 7.66 -3.67
CA TYR A 174 0.75 7.40 -5.11
C TYR A 174 -0.56 7.82 -5.77
N ALA A 175 -1.67 7.95 -5.04
CA ALA A 175 -2.90 8.53 -5.62
C ALA A 175 -2.69 9.97 -6.11
N ASP A 176 -1.93 10.78 -5.36
CA ASP A 176 -1.62 12.15 -5.79
C ASP A 176 -0.69 12.14 -7.02
N GLU A 177 0.33 11.28 -7.06
CA GLU A 177 1.28 11.13 -8.17
C GLU A 177 0.58 10.65 -9.45
N VAL A 178 -0.27 9.65 -9.35
CA VAL A 178 -1.06 9.10 -10.47
C VAL A 178 -1.98 10.17 -11.07
N LEU A 179 -2.68 10.92 -10.23
CA LEU A 179 -3.57 12.00 -10.70
C LEU A 179 -2.79 13.17 -11.31
N PHE A 180 -1.60 13.46 -10.78
CA PHE A 180 -0.70 14.45 -11.36
C PHE A 180 -0.19 13.99 -12.71
N GLU A 181 0.23 12.74 -12.85
CA GLU A 181 0.67 12.16 -14.12
C GLU A 181 -0.44 12.19 -15.16
N ALA A 182 -1.64 11.79 -14.78
CA ALA A 182 -2.82 11.81 -15.64
C ALA A 182 -3.33 13.23 -15.98
N GLY A 183 -2.87 14.27 -15.29
CA GLY A 183 -3.39 15.64 -15.46
C GLY A 183 -4.85 15.80 -15.01
N ILE A 184 -5.32 14.99 -14.07
CA ILE A 184 -6.71 14.97 -13.59
C ILE A 184 -6.80 15.57 -12.20
N HIS A 185 -7.73 16.53 -12.03
CA HIS A 185 -7.96 17.16 -10.73
C HIS A 185 -8.52 16.15 -9.71
N PRO A 186 -8.04 16.09 -8.45
CA PRO A 186 -8.44 15.07 -7.48
C PRO A 186 -9.94 15.06 -7.13
N LYS A 187 -10.63 16.18 -7.29
CA LYS A 187 -12.08 16.30 -7.09
C LYS A 187 -12.93 16.02 -8.33
N THR A 188 -12.32 15.67 -9.46
CA THR A 188 -13.07 15.27 -10.65
C THR A 188 -13.98 14.09 -10.31
N TRP A 189 -15.25 14.15 -10.73
CA TRP A 189 -16.20 13.06 -10.51
C TRP A 189 -15.92 11.92 -11.49
N CYS A 190 -15.91 10.67 -11.03
CA CYS A 190 -15.70 9.50 -11.90
C CYS A 190 -16.66 9.49 -13.10
N ARG A 191 -17.91 9.86 -12.87
CA ARG A 191 -18.95 9.94 -13.92
C ARG A 191 -18.69 11.00 -15.00
N SER A 192 -17.80 11.96 -14.76
CA SER A 192 -17.46 13.01 -15.73
C SER A 192 -16.20 12.70 -16.53
N LEU A 193 -15.52 11.59 -16.23
CA LEU A 193 -14.37 11.14 -17.01
C LEU A 193 -14.86 10.59 -18.36
N LYS A 194 -14.23 11.08 -19.41
CA LYS A 194 -14.40 10.54 -20.76
C LYS A 194 -13.54 9.28 -20.94
N ASP A 195 -13.76 8.55 -22.02
CA ASP A 195 -12.97 7.35 -22.33
C ASP A 195 -11.47 7.64 -22.46
N GLU A 196 -11.12 8.79 -23.05
CA GLU A 196 -9.73 9.25 -23.14
C GLU A 196 -9.11 9.53 -21.77
N ASP A 197 -9.88 10.12 -20.83
CA ASP A 197 -9.44 10.37 -19.47
C ASP A 197 -9.21 9.05 -18.72
N SER A 198 -10.09 8.07 -18.93
CA SER A 198 -9.97 6.75 -18.31
C SER A 198 -8.74 5.99 -18.82
N THR A 199 -8.46 6.07 -20.13
CA THR A 199 -7.24 5.49 -20.73
C THR A 199 -5.99 6.16 -20.18
N ARG A 200 -5.99 7.49 -20.16
CA ARG A 200 -4.85 8.27 -19.60
C ARG A 200 -4.62 7.98 -18.12
N LEU A 201 -5.69 7.86 -17.33
CA LEU A 201 -5.59 7.51 -15.92
C LEU A 201 -5.04 6.09 -15.71
N HIS A 202 -5.54 5.12 -16.49
CA HIS A 202 -5.00 3.75 -16.46
C HIS A 202 -3.50 3.73 -16.79
N ALA A 203 -3.08 4.38 -17.87
CA ALA A 203 -1.67 4.47 -18.27
C ALA A 203 -0.82 5.12 -17.17
N ALA A 204 -1.31 6.22 -16.56
CA ALA A 204 -0.63 6.91 -15.48
C ALA A 204 -0.48 6.02 -14.23
N ILE A 205 -1.49 5.21 -13.90
CA ILE A 205 -1.39 4.24 -12.79
C ILE A 205 -0.23 3.27 -13.03
N VAL A 206 -0.19 2.64 -14.20
CA VAL A 206 0.85 1.66 -14.54
C VAL A 206 2.23 2.30 -14.53
N THR A 207 2.38 3.45 -15.20
CA THR A 207 3.66 4.17 -15.31
C THR A 207 4.19 4.58 -13.95
N VAL A 208 3.37 5.26 -13.14
CA VAL A 208 3.80 5.75 -11.82
C VAL A 208 4.13 4.61 -10.87
N MET A 209 3.31 3.55 -10.86
CA MET A 209 3.51 2.46 -9.90
C MET A 209 4.72 1.60 -10.27
N ARG A 210 4.98 1.39 -11.57
CA ARG A 210 6.18 0.68 -12.05
C ARG A 210 7.45 1.48 -11.75
N ALA A 211 7.49 2.74 -12.17
CA ALA A 211 8.64 3.61 -11.90
C ALA A 211 8.92 3.76 -10.40
N ALA A 212 7.87 3.81 -9.56
CA ALA A 212 8.04 3.85 -8.12
C ALA A 212 8.60 2.54 -7.53
N ALA A 213 8.17 1.38 -8.04
CA ALA A 213 8.72 0.10 -7.61
C ALA A 213 10.21 -0.02 -7.98
N GLU A 214 10.57 0.32 -9.21
CA GLU A 214 11.95 0.35 -9.70
C GLU A 214 12.83 1.31 -8.89
N GLU A 215 12.32 2.52 -8.58
CA GLU A 215 13.07 3.51 -7.80
C GLU A 215 13.29 3.08 -6.34
N VAL A 216 12.28 2.48 -5.70
CA VAL A 216 12.42 1.96 -4.33
C VAL A 216 13.44 0.82 -4.29
N GLU A 217 13.39 -0.09 -5.25
CA GLU A 217 14.33 -1.20 -5.37
C GLU A 217 15.75 -0.69 -5.64
N ARG A 218 15.93 0.23 -6.60
CA ARG A 218 17.23 0.81 -6.97
C ARG A 218 17.97 1.46 -5.80
N ARG A 219 17.24 2.03 -4.84
CA ARG A 219 17.88 2.73 -3.70
C ARG A 219 18.44 1.81 -2.65
N HIS A 220 18.04 0.56 -2.60
CA HIS A 220 18.52 -0.43 -1.62
C HIS A 220 18.50 0.05 -0.16
N GLU A 221 17.54 0.92 0.18
CA GLU A 221 17.40 1.37 1.56
C GLU A 221 16.96 0.19 2.46
N PRO A 222 17.26 0.23 3.77
CA PRO A 222 16.76 -0.76 4.71
C PRO A 222 15.22 -0.90 4.61
N ILE A 223 14.70 -2.13 4.65
CA ILE A 223 13.28 -2.41 4.41
C ILE A 223 12.32 -1.72 5.39
N GLU A 224 12.82 -1.26 6.52
CA GLU A 224 12.09 -0.44 7.48
C GLU A 224 11.97 1.04 7.07
N VAL A 225 12.71 1.51 6.06
CA VAL A 225 12.70 2.89 5.57
C VAL A 225 11.69 3.04 4.44
N LYS A 226 10.92 4.12 4.48
CA LYS A 226 9.99 4.50 3.40
C LYS A 226 10.59 5.61 2.56
N VAL A 227 10.94 5.29 1.34
CA VAL A 227 11.47 6.25 0.37
C VAL A 227 10.32 7.03 -0.28
N ARG A 228 10.32 8.37 -0.17
CA ARG A 228 9.25 9.24 -0.71
C ARG A 228 9.74 10.57 -1.28
N ASP A 229 11.01 10.85 -1.20
CA ASP A 229 11.63 12.12 -1.65
C ASP A 229 11.59 12.27 -3.17
N PHE A 230 11.53 11.17 -3.93
CA PHE A 230 11.40 11.13 -5.39
C PHE A 230 10.01 11.50 -5.91
N LEU A 231 8.99 11.54 -5.04
CA LEU A 231 7.63 11.90 -5.44
C LEU A 231 7.58 13.31 -6.03
N GLN A 232 6.80 13.48 -7.11
CA GLN A 232 6.80 14.68 -7.93
C GLN A 232 5.89 15.79 -7.40
N ILE A 233 4.73 15.42 -6.85
CA ILE A 233 3.74 16.42 -6.44
C ILE A 233 3.44 16.39 -4.94
N ARG A 234 3.49 15.21 -4.34
CA ARG A 234 3.11 15.04 -2.95
C ARG A 234 4.07 15.78 -2.01
N ARG A 235 3.50 16.68 -1.19
CA ARG A 235 4.22 17.55 -0.24
C ARG A 235 5.23 18.51 -0.89
N LYS A 236 5.19 18.69 -2.20
CA LYS A 236 5.97 19.72 -2.86
C LYS A 236 5.24 21.07 -2.75
N THR A 237 6.00 22.16 -2.83
CA THR A 237 5.48 23.53 -2.82
C THR A 237 5.30 24.10 -4.22
N ILE A 238 6.17 23.67 -5.14
CA ILE A 238 6.24 24.13 -6.53
C ILE A 238 6.07 22.92 -7.45
N CYS A 239 5.26 23.08 -8.48
CA CYS A 239 5.06 22.07 -9.51
C CYS A 239 6.31 21.90 -10.37
N PRO A 240 6.86 20.68 -10.49
CA PRO A 240 8.07 20.44 -11.29
C PRO A 240 7.84 20.62 -12.81
N ARG A 241 6.57 20.52 -13.29
CA ARG A 241 6.24 20.65 -14.70
C ARG A 241 6.06 22.09 -15.18
N CYS A 242 5.45 22.95 -14.36
CA CYS A 242 5.05 24.29 -14.82
C CYS A 242 5.40 25.43 -13.87
N GLY A 243 6.08 25.17 -12.76
CA GLY A 243 6.50 26.19 -11.79
C GLY A 243 5.36 26.77 -10.93
N ALA A 244 4.12 26.38 -11.15
CA ALA A 244 2.98 26.90 -10.35
C ALA A 244 3.02 26.38 -8.91
N LYS A 245 2.44 27.15 -7.98
CA LYS A 245 2.30 26.74 -6.59
C LYS A 245 1.39 25.53 -6.47
N VAL A 246 1.87 24.45 -5.83
CA VAL A 246 1.07 23.26 -5.49
C VAL A 246 0.02 23.63 -4.46
N ARG A 247 -1.18 23.10 -4.62
CA ARG A 247 -2.31 23.30 -3.73
C ARG A 247 -2.74 21.99 -3.07
N LYS A 248 -3.58 22.10 -2.05
CA LYS A 248 -4.24 20.99 -1.39
C LYS A 248 -5.73 21.00 -1.68
N ALA A 249 -6.29 19.82 -1.86
CA ALA A 249 -7.73 19.61 -1.93
C ALA A 249 -8.13 18.54 -0.91
N GLY A 250 -9.14 18.83 -0.08
CA GLY A 250 -9.72 17.84 0.81
C GLY A 250 -10.61 16.86 0.03
N VAL A 251 -10.32 15.57 0.11
CA VAL A 251 -11.16 14.50 -0.45
C VAL A 251 -11.38 13.45 0.64
N ARG A 252 -12.61 13.28 1.07
CA ARG A 252 -13.00 12.38 2.17
C ARG A 252 -12.14 12.55 3.45
N GLY A 253 -11.92 13.82 3.85
CA GLY A 253 -11.15 14.13 5.07
C GLY A 253 -9.64 14.00 4.94
N MET A 254 -9.11 13.70 3.75
CA MET A 254 -7.68 13.57 3.51
C MET A 254 -7.18 14.63 2.53
N ASP A 255 -6.00 15.20 2.82
CA ASP A 255 -5.31 16.11 1.92
C ASP A 255 -4.82 15.39 0.65
N SER A 256 -5.11 15.97 -0.50
CA SER A 256 -4.56 15.63 -1.81
C SER A 256 -3.76 16.80 -2.34
N TYR A 257 -2.55 16.54 -2.80
CA TYR A 257 -1.68 17.55 -3.39
C TYR A 257 -1.85 17.57 -4.92
N PHE A 258 -1.99 18.75 -5.50
CA PHE A 258 -2.20 18.88 -6.95
C PHE A 258 -1.67 20.22 -7.47
N CYS A 259 -1.38 20.28 -8.77
CA CYS A 259 -1.04 21.51 -9.48
C CYS A 259 -2.29 22.08 -10.17
N PRO A 260 -2.72 23.32 -9.85
CA PRO A 260 -3.94 23.88 -10.44
C PRO A 260 -3.82 24.19 -11.95
N ARG A 261 -2.59 24.30 -12.48
CA ARG A 261 -2.35 24.52 -13.93
C ARG A 261 -2.29 23.21 -14.71
N CYS A 262 -1.61 22.18 -14.15
CA CYS A 262 -1.48 20.88 -14.81
C CYS A 262 -2.72 19.99 -14.60
N GLN A 263 -3.49 20.25 -13.55
CA GLN A 263 -4.69 19.50 -13.17
C GLN A 263 -5.85 20.49 -12.98
N PRO A 264 -6.34 21.13 -14.06
CA PRO A 264 -7.40 22.13 -13.98
C PRO A 264 -8.71 21.48 -13.47
N GLU A 265 -9.46 22.26 -12.69
CA GLU A 265 -10.77 21.80 -12.21
C GLU A 265 -11.77 21.76 -13.38
N THR A 266 -12.14 20.57 -13.80
CA THR A 266 -13.16 20.36 -14.85
C THR A 266 -14.55 20.35 -14.22
N ARG A 267 -15.03 21.47 -13.72
CA ARG A 267 -16.44 21.64 -13.32
C ARG A 267 -17.21 22.38 -14.40
N PRO A 268 -18.16 21.72 -15.08
CA PRO A 268 -19.29 22.48 -15.63
C PRO A 268 -20.18 22.92 -14.45
N GLY A 269 -20.26 24.20 -14.20
CA GLY A 269 -21.44 24.83 -13.60
C GLY A 269 -21.62 24.83 -12.09
N LEU A 270 -20.57 24.98 -11.29
CA LEU A 270 -20.77 25.59 -9.96
C LEU A 270 -20.39 27.08 -10.05
N VAL A 271 -21.40 27.93 -10.00
CA VAL A 271 -21.23 29.36 -9.83
C VAL A 271 -20.38 29.59 -8.58
N ASP A 272 -19.19 30.16 -8.76
CA ASP A 272 -18.38 30.61 -7.63
C ASP A 272 -19.03 31.88 -7.09
N TRP A 273 -19.90 31.72 -6.11
CA TRP A 273 -20.63 32.81 -5.43
C TRP A 273 -19.72 33.91 -4.85
N ARG A 274 -18.41 33.62 -4.77
CA ARG A 274 -17.41 34.63 -4.34
C ARG A 274 -16.94 35.55 -5.49
N LYS A 275 -17.27 35.19 -6.76
CA LYS A 275 -16.92 35.97 -7.94
C LYS A 275 -18.07 36.75 -8.55
N THR A 276 -19.30 36.45 -8.15
CA THR A 276 -20.46 37.28 -8.46
C THR A 276 -20.57 38.32 -7.34
N GLY A 277 -19.74 39.37 -7.43
CA GLY A 277 -19.96 40.56 -6.64
C GLY A 277 -21.35 41.14 -7.00
N VAL A 278 -22.30 41.01 -6.12
CA VAL A 278 -23.45 41.85 -5.91
C VAL A 278 -23.50 42.15 -4.43
#